data_bcca17acae927bbd8324fd15e223d28f
#
_entry.id   bcca17acae927bbd8324fd15e223d28f
#
_cell.length_a   1.000
_cell.length_b   1.000
_cell.length_c   1.000
_cell.angle_alpha   90.00
_cell.angle_beta   90.00
_cell.angle_gamma   90.00
#
_symmetry.space_group_name_H-M   'P 1'
#
loop_
_entity.id
_entity.type
_entity.pdbx_description
1 polymer ?
#
loop_
_entity_poly.entity_id
_entity_poly.type
_entity_poly.pdbx_seq_one_letter_code
_entity_poly.pdbx_strand_id
1 'polypeptide(L)'
;EHLVMEGYSTSTVNSMLSALNSFLEFMGWTQCRVKLLRIQRTPFRKQERDLQQKEYERLKRAAGRKGKERLTLLMETICGTGIRVSEVRYITVEAARGRKAEIFLKGKVRVILLPDKLCQKLLRYAKRLGISEGEIFVTRSGKGLSRQYIWQEMKKLCKDAHVEASKVYPHNLRHLFAKLFYRVSRDFVKLADVLGHSSVE
;
A
#
# COMPACT_ATOMS: atom_id res chain seq x y z
N GLU A 1 -14.81 -20.96 -19.97
CA GLU A 1 -16.26 -20.80 -19.75
C GLU A 1 -16.67 -21.23 -18.34
N HIS A 2 -16.32 -22.46 -17.89
CA HIS A 2 -16.69 -22.99 -16.57
C HIS A 2 -16.38 -22.02 -15.40
N LEU A 3 -15.18 -21.46 -15.31
CA LEU A 3 -14.81 -20.52 -14.23
C LEU A 3 -15.66 -19.22 -14.23
N VAL A 4 -16.14 -18.80 -15.40
CA VAL A 4 -17.04 -17.64 -15.52
C VAL A 4 -18.45 -18.03 -15.04
N MET A 5 -18.90 -19.24 -15.35
CA MET A 5 -20.19 -19.76 -14.88
C MET A 5 -20.21 -19.96 -13.36
N GLU A 6 -19.08 -20.35 -12.75
CA GLU A 6 -18.86 -20.41 -11.30
C GLU A 6 -18.79 -19.03 -10.62
N GLY A 7 -18.97 -17.93 -11.37
CA GLY A 7 -19.03 -16.58 -10.83
C GLY A 7 -17.69 -15.93 -10.49
N TYR A 8 -16.56 -16.52 -10.93
CA TYR A 8 -15.26 -15.87 -10.75
C TYR A 8 -15.16 -14.58 -11.57
N SER A 9 -14.52 -13.55 -10.98
CA SER A 9 -14.29 -12.30 -11.70
C SER A 9 -13.36 -12.54 -12.91
N THR A 10 -13.56 -11.81 -14.00
CA THR A 10 -12.70 -11.87 -15.21
C THR A 10 -11.22 -11.67 -14.88
N SER A 11 -10.90 -10.82 -13.91
CA SER A 11 -9.52 -10.62 -13.42
C SER A 11 -8.96 -11.87 -12.75
N THR A 12 -9.76 -12.55 -11.93
CA THR A 12 -9.37 -13.81 -11.27
C THR A 12 -9.14 -14.91 -12.31
N VAL A 13 -10.06 -15.04 -13.27
CA VAL A 13 -9.92 -16.00 -14.37
C VAL A 13 -8.64 -15.73 -15.16
N ASN A 14 -8.35 -14.48 -15.52
CA ASN A 14 -7.13 -14.13 -16.24
C ASN A 14 -5.85 -14.41 -15.42
N SER A 15 -5.90 -14.26 -14.10
CA SER A 15 -4.76 -14.64 -13.24
C SER A 15 -4.50 -16.16 -13.27
N MET A 16 -5.56 -16.97 -13.22
CA MET A 16 -5.47 -18.43 -13.36
C MET A 16 -4.97 -18.83 -14.75
N LEU A 17 -5.50 -18.22 -15.82
CA LEU A 17 -5.04 -18.46 -17.18
C LEU A 17 -3.58 -18.06 -17.41
N SER A 18 -3.12 -16.97 -16.78
CA SER A 18 -1.71 -16.56 -16.84
C SER A 18 -0.81 -17.58 -16.18
N ALA A 19 -1.21 -18.12 -15.02
CA ALA A 19 -0.45 -19.19 -14.35
C ALA A 19 -0.41 -20.47 -15.21
N LEU A 20 -1.55 -20.86 -15.79
CA LEU A 20 -1.64 -21.99 -16.71
C LEU A 20 -0.74 -21.79 -17.94
N ASN A 21 -0.80 -20.63 -18.59
CA ASN A 21 0.05 -20.33 -19.74
C ASN A 21 1.54 -20.36 -19.41
N SER A 22 1.94 -19.89 -18.22
CA SER A 22 3.34 -19.99 -17.77
C SER A 22 3.76 -21.46 -17.57
N PHE A 23 2.87 -22.30 -17.05
CA PHE A 23 3.12 -23.73 -16.93
C PHE A 23 3.24 -24.42 -18.31
N LEU A 24 2.32 -24.12 -19.25
CA LEU A 24 2.37 -24.67 -20.61
C LEU A 24 3.64 -24.23 -21.35
N GLU A 25 4.09 -23.00 -21.15
CA GLU A 25 5.35 -22.51 -21.70
C GLU A 25 6.56 -23.25 -21.13
N PHE A 26 6.59 -23.49 -19.80
CA PHE A 26 7.61 -24.27 -19.13
C PHE A 26 7.68 -25.72 -19.68
N MET A 27 6.53 -26.34 -19.98
CA MET A 27 6.45 -27.69 -20.56
C MET A 27 6.73 -27.72 -22.06
N GLY A 28 7.00 -26.59 -22.72
CA GLY A 28 7.21 -26.53 -24.17
C GLY A 28 5.91 -26.62 -25.00
N TRP A 29 4.73 -26.63 -24.36
CA TRP A 29 3.42 -26.78 -25.02
C TRP A 29 2.83 -25.42 -25.39
N THR A 30 3.61 -24.62 -26.09
CA THR A 30 3.24 -23.23 -26.44
C THR A 30 1.98 -23.12 -27.33
N GLN A 31 1.70 -24.15 -28.13
CA GLN A 31 0.51 -24.27 -28.97
C GLN A 31 -0.78 -24.43 -28.15
N CYS A 32 -0.69 -24.86 -26.89
CA CYS A 32 -1.83 -25.05 -25.99
C CYS A 32 -2.19 -23.77 -25.21
N ARG A 33 -1.50 -22.66 -25.45
CA ARG A 33 -1.75 -21.41 -24.71
C ARG A 33 -3.17 -20.90 -24.93
N VAL A 34 -3.81 -20.50 -23.84
CA VAL A 34 -5.17 -20.00 -23.82
C VAL A 34 -5.18 -18.47 -23.89
N LYS A 35 -6.02 -17.91 -24.73
CA LYS A 35 -6.22 -16.46 -24.81
C LYS A 35 -6.84 -15.93 -23.52
N LEU A 36 -6.30 -14.82 -23.00
CA LEU A 36 -6.89 -14.12 -21.86
C LEU A 36 -8.22 -13.47 -22.26
N LEU A 37 -9.14 -13.42 -21.31
CA LEU A 37 -10.41 -12.72 -21.49
C LEU A 37 -10.15 -11.21 -21.61
N ARG A 38 -10.80 -10.56 -22.55
CA ARG A 38 -10.76 -9.10 -22.67
C ARG A 38 -11.47 -8.47 -21.49
N ILE A 39 -10.77 -7.66 -20.71
CA ILE A 39 -11.32 -6.89 -19.61
C ILE A 39 -11.61 -5.48 -20.12
N GLN A 40 -12.88 -5.14 -20.23
CA GLN A 40 -13.26 -3.74 -20.35
C GLN A 40 -12.99 -3.08 -18.99
N ARG A 41 -11.93 -2.30 -18.91
CA ARG A 41 -11.64 -1.51 -17.70
C ARG A 41 -12.76 -0.50 -17.54
N THR A 42 -13.57 -0.64 -16.50
CA THR A 42 -14.46 0.44 -16.09
C THR A 42 -13.58 1.60 -15.64
N PRO A 43 -13.64 2.75 -16.36
CA PRO A 43 -12.70 3.86 -16.11
C PRO A 43 -12.87 4.47 -14.72
N PHE A 44 -14.00 4.21 -14.06
CA PHE A 44 -14.28 4.77 -12.73
C PHE A 44 -14.52 3.65 -11.72
N ARG A 45 -13.59 3.54 -10.76
CA ARG A 45 -13.81 2.72 -9.57
C ARG A 45 -15.00 3.31 -8.79
N LYS A 46 -15.89 2.46 -8.28
CA LYS A 46 -17.00 2.92 -7.41
C LYS A 46 -16.41 3.72 -6.25
N GLN A 47 -16.69 5.01 -6.19
CA GLN A 47 -16.20 5.94 -5.15
C GLN A 47 -16.60 5.52 -3.73
N GLU A 48 -17.68 4.73 -3.62
CA GLU A 48 -18.19 4.18 -2.35
C GLU A 48 -17.16 3.36 -1.56
N ARG A 49 -16.18 2.76 -2.25
CA ARG A 49 -15.11 1.97 -1.62
C ARG A 49 -13.87 2.78 -1.24
N ASP A 50 -13.87 4.07 -1.51
CA ASP A 50 -12.71 4.91 -1.23
C ASP A 50 -12.76 5.45 0.21
N LEU A 51 -11.63 5.35 0.89
CA LEU A 51 -11.44 5.94 2.21
C LEU A 51 -11.41 7.48 2.07
N GLN A 52 -12.28 8.15 2.82
CA GLN A 52 -12.31 9.61 2.86
C GLN A 52 -11.35 10.17 3.92
N GLN A 53 -10.91 11.42 3.76
CA GLN A 53 -10.00 12.06 4.71
C GLN A 53 -10.58 12.08 6.14
N LYS A 54 -11.87 12.37 6.28
CA LYS A 54 -12.54 12.37 7.61
C LYS A 54 -12.54 10.97 8.24
N GLU A 55 -12.70 9.92 7.45
CA GLU A 55 -12.65 8.53 7.91
C GLU A 55 -11.24 8.15 8.35
N TYR A 56 -10.23 8.54 7.58
CA TYR A 56 -8.82 8.36 7.94
C TYR A 56 -8.47 9.03 9.28
N GLU A 57 -8.92 10.28 9.51
CA GLU A 57 -8.69 10.98 10.77
C GLU A 57 -9.38 10.29 11.96
N ARG A 58 -10.57 9.69 11.74
CA ARG A 58 -11.23 8.85 12.77
C ARG A 58 -10.44 7.59 13.09
N LEU A 59 -9.89 6.91 12.07
CA LEU A 59 -9.02 5.73 12.26
C LEU A 59 -7.77 6.08 13.07
N LYS A 60 -7.10 7.18 12.75
CA LYS A 60 -5.92 7.64 13.51
C LYS A 60 -6.28 7.92 14.98
N ARG A 61 -7.37 8.66 15.22
CA ARG A 61 -7.84 8.94 16.59
C ARG A 61 -8.18 7.66 17.35
N ALA A 62 -8.83 6.70 16.71
CA ALA A 62 -9.13 5.40 17.31
C ALA A 62 -7.86 4.61 17.67
N ALA A 63 -6.85 4.60 16.79
CA ALA A 63 -5.55 4.00 17.05
C ALA A 63 -4.83 4.69 18.22
N GLY A 64 -4.85 6.04 18.27
CA GLY A 64 -4.26 6.82 19.36
C GLY A 64 -4.91 6.52 20.71
N ARG A 65 -6.23 6.51 20.79
CA ARG A 65 -6.96 6.15 22.02
C ARG A 65 -6.63 4.75 22.55
N LYS A 66 -6.30 3.82 21.65
CA LYS A 66 -5.89 2.45 22.00
C LYS A 66 -4.39 2.30 22.27
N GLY A 67 -3.62 3.39 22.29
CA GLY A 67 -2.17 3.34 22.48
C GLY A 67 -1.42 2.66 21.34
N LYS A 68 -2.04 2.47 20.16
CA LYS A 68 -1.45 1.80 19.00
C LYS A 68 -0.60 2.79 18.17
N GLU A 69 0.40 3.40 18.80
CA GLU A 69 1.22 4.43 18.17
C GLU A 69 1.94 3.94 16.91
N ARG A 70 2.52 2.73 16.94
CA ARG A 70 3.13 2.13 15.75
C ARG A 70 2.17 2.09 14.56
N LEU A 71 0.91 1.68 14.79
CA LEU A 71 -0.10 1.62 13.75
C LEU A 71 -0.50 3.02 13.27
N THR A 72 -0.59 3.99 14.18
CA THR A 72 -0.86 5.39 13.84
C THR A 72 0.23 5.94 12.92
N LEU A 73 1.50 5.78 13.30
CA LEU A 73 2.65 6.23 12.49
C LEU A 73 2.72 5.51 11.14
N LEU A 74 2.42 4.22 11.11
CA LEU A 74 2.37 3.45 9.87
C LEU A 74 1.31 3.98 8.90
N MET A 75 0.09 4.25 9.40
CA MET A 75 -0.97 4.85 8.60
C MET A 75 -0.59 6.27 8.13
N GLU A 76 0.04 7.07 8.99
CA GLU A 76 0.56 8.40 8.62
C GLU A 76 1.65 8.29 7.55
N THR A 77 2.55 7.33 7.65
CA THR A 77 3.59 7.08 6.65
C THR A 77 3.00 6.73 5.29
N ILE A 78 2.08 5.76 5.23
CA ILE A 78 1.47 5.36 3.96
C ILE A 78 0.66 6.51 3.35
N CYS A 79 -0.14 7.20 4.17
CA CYS A 79 -1.00 8.30 3.71
C CYS A 79 -0.22 9.60 3.42
N GLY A 80 0.96 9.78 4.01
CA GLY A 80 1.79 10.98 3.80
C GLY A 80 2.82 10.86 2.68
N THR A 81 3.12 9.63 2.24
CA THR A 81 4.18 9.36 1.24
C THR A 81 3.69 8.57 0.02
N GLY A 82 2.52 7.96 0.11
CA GLY A 82 2.03 7.04 -0.91
C GLY A 82 2.84 5.74 -1.05
N ILE A 83 3.68 5.39 -0.07
CA ILE A 83 4.48 4.15 -0.08
C ILE A 83 3.58 2.91 -0.12
N ARG A 84 4.02 1.84 -0.80
CA ARG A 84 3.31 0.55 -0.76
C ARG A 84 3.57 -0.14 0.58
N VAL A 85 2.58 -0.88 1.08
CA VAL A 85 2.74 -1.61 2.35
C VAL A 85 3.93 -2.59 2.34
N SER A 86 4.26 -3.17 1.19
CA SER A 86 5.44 -4.05 1.04
C SER A 86 6.76 -3.29 1.09
N GLU A 87 6.72 -1.98 0.90
CA GLU A 87 7.90 -1.10 0.87
C GLU A 87 8.14 -0.43 2.24
N VAL A 88 7.24 -0.62 3.21
CA VAL A 88 7.35 -0.01 4.55
C VAL A 88 8.67 -0.37 5.26
N ARG A 89 9.27 -1.51 4.96
CA ARG A 89 10.59 -1.91 5.45
C ARG A 89 11.72 -0.93 5.09
N TYR A 90 11.57 -0.13 4.03
CA TYR A 90 12.53 0.89 3.64
C TYR A 90 12.39 2.20 4.45
N ILE A 91 11.40 2.27 5.34
CA ILE A 91 11.31 3.37 6.31
C ILE A 91 12.21 3.03 7.49
N THR A 92 13.47 3.38 7.34
CA THR A 92 14.51 3.14 8.31
C THR A 92 14.85 4.41 9.10
N VAL A 93 15.65 4.28 10.14
CA VAL A 93 16.16 5.42 10.91
C VAL A 93 16.99 6.33 10.01
N GLU A 94 17.83 5.75 9.13
CA GLU A 94 18.65 6.48 8.16
C GLU A 94 17.78 7.24 7.16
N ALA A 95 16.74 6.57 6.63
CA ALA A 95 15.78 7.19 5.72
C ALA A 95 15.05 8.38 6.39
N ALA A 96 14.67 8.24 7.66
CA ALA A 96 14.04 9.31 8.41
C ALA A 96 15.00 10.47 8.71
N ARG A 97 16.29 10.20 8.96
CA ARG A 97 17.33 11.24 9.11
C ARG A 97 17.62 11.95 7.78
N GLY A 98 17.72 11.19 6.70
CA GLY A 98 17.98 11.71 5.35
C GLY A 98 16.74 12.28 4.66
N ARG A 99 15.54 12.19 5.28
CA ARG A 99 14.25 12.66 4.74
C ARG A 99 13.87 12.02 3.39
N LYS A 100 14.46 10.90 3.06
CA LYS A 100 14.21 10.13 1.84
C LYS A 100 14.36 8.64 2.10
N ALA A 101 13.51 7.84 1.48
CA ALA A 101 13.64 6.39 1.44
C ALA A 101 13.93 5.94 0.01
N GLU A 102 14.99 5.17 -0.18
CA GLU A 102 15.35 4.60 -1.46
C GLU A 102 14.85 3.16 -1.53
N ILE A 103 14.03 2.88 -2.54
CA ILE A 103 13.38 1.58 -2.73
C ILE A 103 13.97 0.89 -3.95
N PHE A 104 14.58 -0.26 -3.72
CA PHE A 104 15.20 -1.08 -4.75
C PHE A 104 14.25 -2.24 -5.10
N LEU A 105 13.62 -2.19 -6.26
CA LEU A 105 12.71 -3.24 -6.74
C LEU A 105 12.91 -3.54 -8.21
N LYS A 106 13.17 -4.80 -8.55
CA LYS A 106 13.26 -5.30 -9.93
C LYS A 106 14.20 -4.46 -10.82
N GLY A 107 15.38 -4.11 -10.32
CA GLY A 107 16.39 -3.31 -11.05
C GLY A 107 16.06 -1.82 -11.20
N LYS A 108 14.98 -1.34 -10.58
CA LYS A 108 14.63 0.09 -10.56
C LYS A 108 14.80 0.66 -9.16
N VAL A 109 15.33 1.87 -9.08
CA VAL A 109 15.44 2.66 -7.85
C VAL A 109 14.35 3.71 -7.86
N ARG A 110 13.60 3.80 -6.76
CA ARG A 110 12.61 4.86 -6.55
C ARG A 110 12.90 5.57 -5.24
N VAL A 111 12.96 6.88 -5.27
CA VAL A 111 13.12 7.72 -4.10
C VAL A 111 11.75 8.21 -3.62
N ILE A 112 11.49 8.06 -2.34
CA ILE A 112 10.30 8.60 -1.67
C ILE A 112 10.76 9.69 -0.70
N LEU A 113 10.24 10.90 -0.87
CA LEU A 113 10.47 11.99 0.05
C LEU A 113 9.62 11.82 1.31
N LEU A 114 10.23 12.00 2.46
CA LEU A 114 9.58 11.90 3.76
C LEU A 114 9.37 13.32 4.32
N PRO A 115 8.11 13.73 4.61
CA PRO A 115 7.84 15.04 5.20
C PRO A 115 8.52 15.23 6.55
N ASP A 116 9.06 16.41 6.82
CA ASP A 116 9.82 16.71 8.04
C ASP A 116 9.08 16.36 9.33
N LYS A 117 7.80 16.72 9.41
CA LYS A 117 6.95 16.40 10.58
C LYS A 117 6.81 14.88 10.79
N LEU A 118 6.78 14.10 9.70
CA LEU A 118 6.73 12.64 9.78
C LEU A 118 8.09 12.09 10.24
N CYS A 119 9.20 12.59 9.69
CA CYS A 119 10.55 12.19 10.10
C CYS A 119 10.78 12.41 11.59
N GLN A 120 10.41 13.57 12.12
CA GLN A 120 10.51 13.87 13.55
C GLN A 120 9.73 12.87 14.42
N LYS A 121 8.51 12.51 14.01
CA LYS A 121 7.69 11.50 14.72
C LYS A 121 8.34 10.12 14.66
N LEU A 122 8.81 9.71 13.49
CA LEU A 122 9.47 8.41 13.28
C LEU A 122 10.75 8.29 14.12
N LEU A 123 11.60 9.31 14.13
CA LEU A 123 12.84 9.32 14.92
C LEU A 123 12.56 9.32 16.42
N ARG A 124 11.57 10.10 16.88
CA ARG A 124 11.14 10.07 18.28
C ARG A 124 10.64 8.70 18.71
N TYR A 125 9.83 8.05 17.86
CA TYR A 125 9.32 6.71 18.08
C TYR A 125 10.46 5.69 18.13
N ALA A 126 11.40 5.71 17.16
CA ALA A 126 12.57 4.84 17.11
C ALA A 126 13.45 5.01 18.38
N LYS A 127 13.76 6.25 18.76
CA LYS A 127 14.55 6.55 19.97
C LYS A 127 13.90 5.96 21.22
N ARG A 128 12.59 6.10 21.39
CA ARG A 128 11.88 5.56 22.56
C ARG A 128 11.90 4.02 22.63
N LEU A 129 11.96 3.34 21.49
CA LEU A 129 12.03 1.87 21.41
C LEU A 129 13.47 1.35 21.37
N GLY A 130 14.49 2.22 21.47
CA GLY A 130 15.90 1.81 21.37
C GLY A 130 16.33 1.38 19.98
N ILE A 131 15.59 1.75 18.92
CA ILE A 131 15.94 1.45 17.52
C ILE A 131 16.92 2.54 17.06
N SER A 132 18.23 2.20 17.01
CA SER A 132 19.30 3.12 16.60
C SER A 132 19.52 3.18 15.09
N GLU A 133 19.20 2.08 14.39
CA GLU A 133 19.43 1.89 12.95
C GLU A 133 18.43 0.91 12.35
N GLY A 134 18.33 0.88 11.00
CA GLY A 134 17.49 -0.07 10.28
C GLY A 134 16.00 0.22 10.35
N GLU A 135 15.17 -0.81 10.15
CA GLU A 135 13.71 -0.70 10.03
C GLU A 135 13.05 -0.14 11.29
N ILE A 136 12.19 0.88 11.14
CA ILE A 136 11.43 1.48 12.25
C ILE A 136 10.19 0.64 12.59
N PHE A 137 9.54 0.06 11.58
CA PHE A 137 8.30 -0.69 11.75
C PHE A 137 8.56 -2.20 11.94
N VAL A 138 9.00 -2.56 13.14
CA VAL A 138 9.33 -3.94 13.50
C VAL A 138 8.40 -4.49 14.59
N THR A 139 8.34 -5.80 14.70
CA THR A 139 7.72 -6.52 15.83
C THR A 139 8.55 -6.35 17.10
N ARG A 140 8.07 -6.85 18.24
CA ARG A 140 8.87 -6.90 19.48
C ARG A 140 10.14 -7.76 19.34
N SER A 141 10.13 -8.74 18.42
CA SER A 141 11.29 -9.60 18.12
C SER A 141 12.22 -9.03 17.04
N GLY A 142 12.06 -7.75 16.65
CA GLY A 142 12.90 -7.09 15.63
C GLY A 142 12.57 -7.46 14.18
N LYS A 143 11.58 -8.33 13.91
CA LYS A 143 11.21 -8.70 12.53
C LYS A 143 10.28 -7.66 11.92
N GLY A 144 10.42 -7.40 10.61
CA GLY A 144 9.54 -6.51 9.85
C GLY A 144 8.06 -6.93 9.92
N LEU A 145 7.15 -5.98 9.79
CA LEU A 145 5.71 -6.25 9.85
C LEU A 145 5.22 -6.91 8.56
N SER A 146 4.45 -8.01 8.69
CA SER A 146 3.80 -8.63 7.53
C SER A 146 2.60 -7.79 7.05
N ARG A 147 2.30 -7.85 5.74
CA ARG A 147 1.12 -7.19 5.15
C ARG A 147 -0.18 -7.63 5.80
N GLN A 148 -0.30 -8.91 6.12
CA GLN A 148 -1.48 -9.49 6.75
C GLN A 148 -1.68 -8.94 8.16
N TYR A 149 -0.60 -8.85 8.95
CA TYR A 149 -0.64 -8.28 10.30
C TYR A 149 -1.09 -6.81 10.25
N ILE A 150 -0.51 -5.99 9.36
CA ILE A 150 -0.88 -4.58 9.19
C ILE A 150 -2.37 -4.46 8.85
N TRP A 151 -2.84 -5.24 7.89
CA TRP A 151 -4.25 -5.26 7.47
C TRP A 151 -5.17 -5.63 8.62
N GLN A 152 -4.88 -6.70 9.37
CA GLN A 152 -5.67 -7.14 10.51
C GLN A 152 -5.74 -6.06 11.61
N GLU A 153 -4.60 -5.44 11.94
CA GLU A 153 -4.55 -4.38 12.95
C GLU A 153 -5.35 -3.13 12.53
N MET A 154 -5.34 -2.79 11.25
CA MET A 154 -6.19 -1.72 10.72
C MET A 154 -7.67 -2.08 10.82
N LYS A 155 -8.05 -3.31 10.48
CA LYS A 155 -9.45 -3.80 10.57
C LYS A 155 -10.01 -3.71 11.99
N LYS A 156 -9.19 -3.98 13.01
CA LYS A 156 -9.60 -3.88 14.43
C LYS A 156 -9.99 -2.46 14.85
N LEU A 157 -9.65 -1.43 14.06
CA LEU A 157 -10.02 -0.05 14.35
C LEU A 157 -11.39 0.34 13.78
N CYS A 158 -11.93 -0.43 12.84
CA CYS A 158 -13.11 -0.04 12.05
C CYS A 158 -14.32 0.27 12.94
N LYS A 159 -14.60 -0.60 13.93
CA LYS A 159 -15.73 -0.43 14.86
C LYS A 159 -15.60 0.85 15.68
N ASP A 160 -14.43 1.08 16.30
CA ASP A 160 -14.19 2.24 17.16
C ASP A 160 -14.07 3.57 16.37
N ALA A 161 -13.72 3.48 15.10
CA ALA A 161 -13.63 4.63 14.20
C ALA A 161 -14.94 4.93 13.47
N HIS A 162 -15.94 4.04 13.57
CA HIS A 162 -17.17 4.10 12.78
C HIS A 162 -16.86 4.25 11.28
N VAL A 163 -15.97 3.37 10.77
CA VAL A 163 -15.57 3.32 9.37
C VAL A 163 -15.86 1.93 8.83
N GLU A 164 -16.47 1.89 7.65
CA GLU A 164 -16.79 0.63 6.98
C GLU A 164 -15.53 -0.20 6.72
N ALA A 165 -15.55 -1.47 7.14
CA ALA A 165 -14.40 -2.34 7.05
C ALA A 165 -13.93 -2.59 5.61
N SER A 166 -14.83 -2.58 4.62
CA SER A 166 -14.51 -2.71 3.21
C SER A 166 -13.54 -1.63 2.69
N LYS A 167 -13.54 -0.45 3.32
CA LYS A 167 -12.70 0.69 2.96
C LYS A 167 -11.32 0.67 3.64
N VAL A 168 -11.14 -0.12 4.74
CA VAL A 168 -9.96 -0.05 5.59
C VAL A 168 -8.94 -1.12 5.23
N TYR A 169 -7.98 -0.75 4.37
CA TYR A 169 -6.82 -1.55 3.99
C TYR A 169 -5.69 -0.63 3.48
N PRO A 170 -4.43 -1.07 3.54
CA PRO A 170 -3.28 -0.21 3.25
C PRO A 170 -3.31 0.46 1.89
N HIS A 171 -3.80 -0.23 0.85
CA HIS A 171 -3.85 0.35 -0.49
C HIS A 171 -4.82 1.53 -0.59
N ASN A 172 -5.91 1.55 0.21
CA ASN A 172 -6.81 2.70 0.27
C ASN A 172 -6.17 3.94 0.94
N LEU A 173 -5.22 3.76 1.86
CA LEU A 173 -4.43 4.88 2.37
C LEU A 173 -3.56 5.50 1.28
N ARG A 174 -2.95 4.68 0.42
CA ARG A 174 -2.18 5.15 -0.73
C ARG A 174 -3.10 5.83 -1.77
N HIS A 175 -4.31 5.34 -2.00
CA HIS A 175 -5.30 6.01 -2.84
C HIS A 175 -5.71 7.37 -2.26
N LEU A 176 -5.88 7.45 -0.94
CA LEU A 176 -6.18 8.72 -0.27
C LEU A 176 -5.02 9.70 -0.46
N PHE A 177 -3.76 9.26 -0.29
CA PHE A 177 -2.58 10.07 -0.62
C PHE A 177 -2.66 10.60 -2.05
N ALA A 178 -2.90 9.73 -3.04
CA ALA A 178 -2.97 10.12 -4.45
C ALA A 178 -4.03 11.21 -4.70
N LYS A 179 -5.21 11.06 -4.11
CA LYS A 179 -6.29 12.06 -4.20
C LYS A 179 -5.91 13.39 -3.56
N LEU A 180 -5.31 13.36 -2.37
CA LEU A 180 -4.91 14.57 -1.66
C LEU A 180 -3.76 15.27 -2.38
N PHE A 181 -2.77 14.53 -2.86
CA PHE A 181 -1.65 15.04 -3.62
C PHE A 181 -2.13 15.71 -4.91
N TYR A 182 -2.97 15.02 -5.70
CA TYR A 182 -3.52 15.58 -6.94
C TYR A 182 -4.37 16.83 -6.70
N ARG A 183 -5.13 16.86 -5.61
CA ARG A 183 -5.94 18.05 -5.25
C ARG A 183 -5.07 19.31 -5.08
N VAL A 184 -3.85 19.13 -4.57
CA VAL A 184 -2.91 20.24 -4.32
C VAL A 184 -2.05 20.52 -5.55
N SER A 185 -1.45 19.49 -6.14
CA SER A 185 -0.49 19.65 -7.25
C SER A 185 -1.14 19.90 -8.59
N ARG A 186 -2.36 19.35 -8.82
CA ARG A 186 -3.06 19.33 -10.12
C ARG A 186 -2.22 18.77 -11.27
N ASP A 187 -1.20 17.96 -10.94
CA ASP A 187 -0.22 17.46 -11.88
C ASP A 187 -0.17 15.91 -11.80
N PHE A 188 -0.65 15.26 -12.85
CA PHE A 188 -0.66 13.79 -12.93
C PHE A 188 0.73 13.20 -13.16
N VAL A 189 1.62 13.91 -13.84
CA VAL A 189 2.97 13.42 -14.11
C VAL A 189 3.73 13.32 -12.79
N LYS A 190 3.74 14.40 -12.00
CA LYS A 190 4.34 14.40 -10.67
C LYS A 190 3.72 13.33 -9.75
N LEU A 191 2.40 13.14 -9.82
CA LEU A 191 1.74 12.09 -9.04
C LEU A 191 2.22 10.69 -9.45
N ALA A 192 2.33 10.43 -10.77
CA ALA A 192 2.81 9.15 -11.28
C ALA A 192 4.25 8.88 -10.84
N ASP A 193 5.12 9.88 -10.90
CA ASP A 193 6.52 9.80 -10.46
C ASP A 193 6.60 9.49 -8.97
N VAL A 194 5.89 10.23 -8.11
CA VAL A 194 5.85 9.99 -6.66
C VAL A 194 5.32 8.59 -6.34
N LEU A 195 4.31 8.12 -7.08
CA LEU A 195 3.78 6.77 -6.89
C LEU A 195 4.65 5.68 -7.53
N GLY A 196 5.62 6.03 -8.38
CA GLY A 196 6.48 5.09 -9.08
C GLY A 196 5.69 4.22 -10.06
N HIS A 197 4.85 4.84 -10.86
CA HIS A 197 4.21 4.23 -12.02
C HIS A 197 5.16 4.34 -13.21
N SER A 198 5.48 3.22 -13.85
CA SER A 198 6.46 3.17 -14.96
C SER A 198 5.89 3.59 -16.31
N SER A 199 4.60 3.83 -16.41
CA SER A 199 3.92 4.36 -17.60
C SER A 199 2.72 5.19 -17.18
N VAL A 200 2.64 6.39 -17.73
CA VAL A 200 1.42 7.19 -17.83
C VAL A 200 0.92 6.95 -19.24
N GLU A 201 0.31 5.77 -19.48
CA GLU A 201 -0.50 5.48 -20.64
C GLU A 201 -1.96 5.46 -20.25
#